data_7be8185679eb898e3a1eceb0a887e4e8
#
_entry.id   7be8185679eb898e3a1eceb0a887e4e8
#
_cell.length_a   1.000
_cell.length_b   1.000
_cell.length_c   1.000
_cell.angle_alpha   90.00
_cell.angle_beta   90.00
_cell.angle_gamma   90.00
#
_symmetry.space_group_name_H-M   'P 1'
#
loop_
_entity.id
_entity.type
_entity.pdbx_description
1 polymer ?
#
loop_
_entity_poly.entity_id
_entity_poly.type
_entity_poly.pdbx_seq_one_letter_code
_entity_poly.pdbx_strand_id
1 'polypeptide(L)'
;MISKHISDREGVYSTTATRRGLDNTPDSEQLDNMKLLAEKVFEPLREWVGGPIRINSFFRGEELNEAIGGSSKSQHCKGQAMDVDDGGCNKTNAEMYRFIKDELEFDQMIWEFGDDKNPNWVHVSYVSEDENRNRCLKAYKDKGKTKYMVI
;
A
#
# COMPACT_ATOMS: atom_id res chain seq x y z
N MET A 1 -4.52 -10.96 14.12
CA MET A 1 -3.36 -10.19 13.62
C MET A 1 -3.11 -10.52 12.16
N ILE A 2 -2.96 -9.49 11.36
CA ILE A 2 -2.53 -9.65 9.96
C ILE A 2 -1.06 -10.11 9.93
N SER A 3 -0.23 -9.45 10.73
CA SER A 3 1.17 -9.79 10.92
C SER A 3 1.63 -9.28 12.28
N LYS A 4 2.90 -9.49 12.60
CA LYS A 4 3.47 -9.09 13.89
C LYS A 4 3.20 -7.62 14.25
N HIS A 5 3.24 -6.71 13.27
CA HIS A 5 3.08 -5.27 13.50
C HIS A 5 1.82 -4.67 12.83
N ILE A 6 0.91 -5.50 12.32
CA ILE A 6 -0.35 -5.03 11.76
C ILE A 6 -1.51 -5.79 12.42
N SER A 7 -2.35 -5.07 13.14
CA SER A 7 -3.57 -5.64 13.73
C SER A 7 -4.63 -5.84 12.64
N ASP A 8 -5.63 -6.66 12.93
CA ASP A 8 -6.78 -6.85 12.04
C ASP A 8 -7.49 -5.53 11.79
N ARG A 9 -7.61 -4.70 12.84
CA ARG A 9 -8.25 -3.38 12.76
C ARG A 9 -7.49 -2.44 11.81
N GLU A 10 -6.16 -2.40 11.94
CA GLU A 10 -5.34 -1.54 11.08
C GLU A 10 -5.44 -1.93 9.61
N GLY A 11 -5.55 -3.23 9.33
CA GLY A 11 -5.66 -3.73 7.96
C GLY A 11 -6.93 -3.30 7.24
N VAL A 12 -7.99 -2.98 7.98
CA VAL A 12 -9.30 -2.61 7.40
C VAL A 12 -9.71 -1.17 7.74
N TYR A 13 -8.87 -0.43 8.45
CA TYR A 13 -9.23 0.92 8.91
C TYR A 13 -9.42 1.88 7.76
N SER A 14 -10.52 2.61 7.80
CA SER A 14 -10.83 3.69 6.86
C SER A 14 -11.77 4.69 7.53
N THR A 15 -11.39 5.95 7.55
CA THR A 15 -12.25 7.02 8.07
C THR A 15 -13.53 7.15 7.24
N THR A 16 -13.43 6.96 5.93
CA THR A 16 -14.58 7.02 5.02
C THR A 16 -15.55 5.87 5.29
N ALA A 17 -15.05 4.65 5.45
CA ALA A 17 -15.90 3.50 5.77
C ALA A 17 -16.64 3.69 7.10
N THR A 18 -15.92 4.16 8.12
CA THR A 18 -16.50 4.43 9.44
C THR A 18 -17.58 5.52 9.37
N ARG A 19 -17.27 6.63 8.71
CA ARG A 19 -18.18 7.77 8.59
C ARG A 19 -19.46 7.42 7.82
N ARG A 20 -19.35 6.63 6.77
CA ARG A 20 -20.48 6.24 5.91
C ARG A 20 -21.14 4.93 6.30
N GLY A 21 -20.64 4.25 7.31
CA GLY A 21 -21.18 2.96 7.74
C GLY A 21 -20.99 1.85 6.71
N LEU A 22 -19.92 1.89 5.93
CA LEU A 22 -19.64 0.89 4.91
C LEU A 22 -18.96 -0.33 5.52
N ASP A 23 -19.33 -1.52 5.03
CA ASP A 23 -18.64 -2.75 5.38
C ASP A 23 -17.31 -2.81 4.64
N ASN A 24 -16.23 -3.02 5.39
CA ASN A 24 -14.88 -3.14 4.84
C ASN A 24 -14.21 -4.40 5.38
N THR A 25 -14.95 -5.51 5.37
CA THR A 25 -14.48 -6.80 5.89
C THR A 25 -13.95 -7.67 4.75
N PRO A 26 -12.68 -8.11 4.78
CA PRO A 26 -12.15 -8.99 3.76
C PRO A 26 -12.70 -10.41 3.91
N ASP A 27 -12.85 -11.11 2.78
CA ASP A 27 -13.10 -12.55 2.79
C ASP A 27 -11.79 -13.30 3.09
N SER A 28 -11.85 -14.64 3.15
CA SER A 28 -10.69 -15.44 3.53
C SER A 28 -9.54 -15.34 2.51
N GLU A 29 -9.85 -15.27 1.22
CA GLU A 29 -8.83 -15.13 0.17
C GLU A 29 -8.15 -13.77 0.24
N GLN A 30 -8.95 -12.71 0.39
CA GLN A 30 -8.44 -11.34 0.56
C GLN A 30 -7.56 -11.23 1.81
N LEU A 31 -7.99 -11.84 2.92
CA LEU A 31 -7.23 -11.85 4.15
C LEU A 31 -5.88 -12.58 3.99
N ASP A 32 -5.88 -13.71 3.28
CA ASP A 32 -4.65 -14.45 2.99
C ASP A 32 -3.69 -13.60 2.16
N ASN A 33 -4.21 -12.87 1.18
CA ASN A 33 -3.40 -11.95 0.36
C ASN A 33 -2.80 -10.83 1.23
N MET A 34 -3.59 -10.28 2.16
CA MET A 34 -3.11 -9.26 3.09
C MET A 34 -1.96 -9.78 3.94
N LYS A 35 -2.10 -11.00 4.47
CA LYS A 35 -1.05 -11.63 5.29
C LYS A 35 0.21 -11.87 4.50
N LEU A 36 0.08 -12.28 3.24
CA LEU A 36 1.22 -12.52 2.35
C LEU A 36 1.99 -11.22 2.06
N LEU A 37 1.27 -10.16 1.71
CA LEU A 37 1.89 -8.85 1.49
C LEU A 37 2.60 -8.35 2.76
N ALA A 38 1.96 -8.49 3.91
CA ALA A 38 2.53 -8.07 5.18
C ALA A 38 3.82 -8.84 5.48
N GLU A 39 3.81 -10.16 5.30
CA GLU A 39 4.98 -11.01 5.54
C GLU A 39 6.14 -10.68 4.59
N LYS A 40 5.85 -10.50 3.30
CA LYS A 40 6.88 -10.36 2.27
C LYS A 40 7.40 -8.95 2.10
N VAL A 41 6.60 -7.94 2.42
CA VAL A 41 6.97 -6.53 2.19
C VAL A 41 6.97 -5.72 3.47
N PHE A 42 5.84 -5.67 4.18
CA PHE A 42 5.70 -4.77 5.33
C PHE A 42 6.63 -5.12 6.49
N GLU A 43 6.66 -6.38 6.91
CA GLU A 43 7.48 -6.75 8.07
C GLU A 43 8.98 -6.58 7.81
N PRO A 44 9.53 -6.97 6.64
CA PRO A 44 10.93 -6.66 6.33
C PRO A 44 11.23 -5.16 6.32
N LEU A 45 10.31 -4.37 5.75
CA LEU A 45 10.44 -2.91 5.76
C LEU A 45 10.39 -2.34 7.18
N ARG A 46 9.45 -2.81 7.98
CA ARG A 46 9.27 -2.40 9.39
C ARG A 46 10.52 -2.69 10.22
N GLU A 47 11.14 -3.84 10.02
CA GLU A 47 12.37 -4.23 10.70
C GLU A 47 13.52 -3.32 10.30
N TRP A 48 13.67 -3.04 9.01
CA TRP A 48 14.72 -2.15 8.51
C TRP A 48 14.54 -0.71 9.03
N VAL A 49 13.30 -0.21 9.05
CA VAL A 49 13.00 1.13 9.57
C VAL A 49 13.30 1.21 11.07
N GLY A 50 13.08 0.12 11.81
CA GLY A 50 13.36 0.07 13.25
C GLY A 50 12.35 0.80 14.11
N GLY A 51 11.16 1.11 13.58
CA GLY A 51 10.11 1.82 14.29
C GLY A 51 8.80 1.80 13.52
N PRO A 52 7.71 2.36 14.09
CA PRO A 52 6.41 2.34 13.45
C PRO A 52 6.38 3.00 12.08
N ILE A 53 5.56 2.44 11.20
CA ILE A 53 5.28 2.96 9.86
C ILE A 53 3.78 3.21 9.78
N ARG A 54 3.38 4.39 9.31
CA ARG A 54 1.96 4.69 9.09
C ARG A 54 1.45 3.92 7.88
N ILE A 55 0.31 3.26 8.05
CA ILE A 55 -0.43 2.63 6.95
C ILE A 55 -1.63 3.53 6.65
N ASN A 56 -1.61 4.19 5.48
CA ASN A 56 -2.71 5.07 5.08
C ASN A 56 -3.90 4.28 4.56
N SER A 57 -3.64 3.15 3.88
CA SER A 57 -4.68 2.28 3.33
C SER A 57 -4.10 0.89 3.11
N PHE A 58 -4.88 -0.14 3.43
CA PHE A 58 -4.51 -1.52 3.15
C PHE A 58 -5.66 -2.19 2.41
N PHE A 59 -6.54 -2.94 3.09
CA PHE A 59 -7.70 -3.51 2.45
C PHE A 59 -8.77 -2.46 2.19
N ARG A 60 -9.37 -2.53 1.00
CA ARG A 60 -10.40 -1.61 0.58
C ARG A 60 -11.44 -2.41 -0.21
N GLY A 61 -12.56 -2.73 0.42
CA GLY A 61 -13.66 -3.47 -0.21
C GLY A 61 -14.23 -2.69 -1.40
N GLU A 62 -14.96 -3.37 -2.27
CA GLU A 62 -15.52 -2.76 -3.49
C GLU A 62 -16.37 -1.53 -3.19
N GLU A 63 -17.24 -1.61 -2.17
CA GLU A 63 -18.13 -0.52 -1.80
C GLU A 63 -17.35 0.72 -1.35
N LEU A 64 -16.35 0.52 -0.49
CA LEU A 64 -15.48 1.61 -0.06
C LEU A 64 -14.66 2.17 -1.24
N ASN A 65 -14.10 1.30 -2.06
CA ASN A 65 -13.30 1.70 -3.21
C ASN A 65 -14.11 2.56 -4.19
N GLU A 66 -15.34 2.19 -4.45
CA GLU A 66 -16.25 2.97 -5.29
C GLU A 66 -16.55 4.33 -4.66
N ALA A 67 -16.82 4.35 -3.35
CA ALA A 67 -17.14 5.58 -2.61
C ALA A 67 -16.02 6.62 -2.66
N ILE A 68 -14.76 6.19 -2.68
CA ILE A 68 -13.60 7.10 -2.75
C ILE A 68 -13.10 7.35 -4.17
N GLY A 69 -13.76 6.77 -5.18
CA GLY A 69 -13.39 6.95 -6.59
C GLY A 69 -12.17 6.16 -7.03
N GLY A 70 -11.86 5.05 -6.36
CA GLY A 70 -10.75 4.19 -6.73
C GLY A 70 -11.04 3.39 -8.01
N SER A 71 -9.97 2.91 -8.65
CA SER A 71 -10.08 2.06 -9.83
C SER A 71 -10.79 0.75 -9.51
N SER A 72 -11.69 0.29 -10.38
CA SER A 72 -12.35 -1.01 -10.26
C SER A 72 -11.37 -2.19 -10.29
N LYS A 73 -10.15 -1.95 -10.78
CA LYS A 73 -9.07 -2.95 -10.86
C LYS A 73 -8.03 -2.79 -9.75
N SER A 74 -8.33 -1.98 -8.72
CA SER A 74 -7.40 -1.73 -7.62
C SER A 74 -7.00 -3.00 -6.90
N GLN A 75 -5.71 -3.19 -6.69
CA GLN A 75 -5.18 -4.32 -5.91
C GLN A 75 -5.50 -4.20 -4.42
N HIS A 76 -5.84 -3.00 -3.93
CA HIS A 76 -6.38 -2.84 -2.56
C HIS A 76 -7.64 -3.67 -2.34
N CYS A 77 -8.46 -3.84 -3.38
CA CYS A 77 -9.70 -4.62 -3.30
C CYS A 77 -9.45 -6.12 -3.18
N LYS A 78 -8.26 -6.57 -3.53
CA LYS A 78 -7.86 -7.98 -3.43
C LYS A 78 -7.05 -8.27 -2.17
N GLY A 79 -6.75 -7.25 -1.37
CA GLY A 79 -5.84 -7.35 -0.24
C GLY A 79 -4.37 -7.44 -0.65
N GLN A 80 -4.04 -7.04 -1.88
CA GLN A 80 -2.71 -7.18 -2.46
C GLN A 80 -1.91 -5.88 -2.52
N ALA A 81 -2.45 -4.78 -2.01
CA ALA A 81 -1.77 -3.48 -2.03
C ALA A 81 -1.93 -2.75 -0.71
N MET A 82 -0.93 -1.95 -0.38
CA MET A 82 -0.97 -1.05 0.77
C MET A 82 -0.27 0.27 0.44
N ASP A 83 -0.70 1.32 1.11
CA ASP A 83 -0.08 2.64 1.07
C ASP A 83 0.59 2.91 2.41
N VAL A 84 1.89 3.14 2.40
CA VAL A 84 2.67 3.44 3.61
C VAL A 84 3.21 4.87 3.54
N ASP A 85 3.42 5.48 4.71
CA ASP A 85 3.82 6.86 4.82
C ASP A 85 4.76 7.06 6.01
N ASP A 86 5.65 8.05 5.88
CA ASP A 86 6.73 8.31 6.84
C ASP A 86 6.33 9.18 8.03
N GLY A 87 5.05 9.48 8.21
CA GLY A 87 4.59 10.33 9.32
C GLY A 87 5.05 9.81 10.69
N GLY A 88 6.06 10.44 11.26
CA GLY A 88 6.67 10.03 12.53
C GLY A 88 7.64 8.86 12.41
N CYS A 89 8.02 8.49 11.21
CA CYS A 89 8.91 7.35 10.92
C CYS A 89 10.39 7.77 10.99
N ASN A 90 11.27 6.79 11.25
CA ASN A 90 12.73 7.03 11.27
C ASN A 90 13.32 7.17 9.87
N LYS A 91 12.59 6.83 8.84
CA LYS A 91 13.01 6.89 7.44
C LYS A 91 12.02 7.69 6.62
N THR A 92 12.49 8.33 5.56
CA THR A 92 11.60 9.06 4.64
C THR A 92 10.88 8.10 3.70
N ASN A 93 9.81 8.57 3.05
CA ASN A 93 9.12 7.82 2.01
C ASN A 93 10.08 7.40 0.90
N ALA A 94 10.97 8.30 0.47
CA ALA A 94 11.95 8.00 -0.56
C ALA A 94 12.92 6.89 -0.14
N GLU A 95 13.36 6.90 1.12
CA GLU A 95 14.22 5.87 1.67
C GLU A 95 13.51 4.52 1.72
N MET A 96 12.24 4.49 2.15
CA MET A 96 11.42 3.28 2.17
C MET A 96 11.21 2.73 0.76
N TYR A 97 10.93 3.61 -0.21
CA TYR A 97 10.78 3.24 -1.61
C TYR A 97 12.05 2.54 -2.14
N ARG A 98 13.21 3.12 -1.89
CA ARG A 98 14.49 2.57 -2.35
C ARG A 98 14.83 1.25 -1.68
N PHE A 99 14.52 1.11 -0.39
CA PHE A 99 14.73 -0.15 0.31
C PHE A 99 13.89 -1.28 -0.32
N ILE A 100 12.61 -1.04 -0.55
CA ILE A 100 11.73 -2.03 -1.18
C ILE A 100 12.25 -2.40 -2.57
N LYS A 101 12.60 -1.38 -3.36
CA LYS A 101 13.10 -1.58 -4.73
C LYS A 101 14.37 -2.42 -4.76
N ASP A 102 15.31 -2.15 -3.87
CA ASP A 102 16.63 -2.76 -3.89
C ASP A 102 16.70 -4.11 -3.17
N GLU A 103 15.87 -4.30 -2.13
CA GLU A 103 16.01 -5.43 -1.22
C GLU A 103 14.84 -6.42 -1.23
N LEU A 104 13.68 -6.02 -1.72
CA LEU A 104 12.46 -6.84 -1.66
C LEU A 104 11.91 -7.15 -3.05
N GLU A 105 11.08 -8.18 -3.11
CA GLU A 105 10.28 -8.49 -4.28
C GLU A 105 8.87 -7.95 -4.10
N PHE A 106 8.29 -7.46 -5.19
CA PHE A 106 6.96 -6.87 -5.18
C PHE A 106 6.36 -6.92 -6.58
N ASP A 107 5.05 -6.69 -6.68
CA ASP A 107 4.39 -6.64 -7.99
C ASP A 107 4.54 -5.26 -8.62
N GLN A 108 4.01 -4.24 -7.97
CA GLN A 108 4.07 -2.86 -8.45
C GLN A 108 4.28 -1.93 -7.28
N MET A 109 5.11 -0.93 -7.49
CA MET A 109 5.37 0.10 -6.48
C MET A 109 5.27 1.47 -7.13
N ILE A 110 4.60 2.41 -6.44
CA ILE A 110 4.35 3.73 -6.99
C ILE A 110 4.90 4.80 -6.06
N TRP A 111 5.72 5.65 -6.62
CA TRP A 111 6.15 6.92 -6.03
C TRP A 111 4.98 7.89 -6.19
N GLU A 112 4.19 8.07 -5.14
CA GLU A 112 2.91 8.79 -5.22
C GLU A 112 3.13 10.29 -5.01
N PHE A 113 3.09 11.05 -6.12
CA PHE A 113 3.16 12.50 -6.13
C PHE A 113 4.42 13.05 -5.45
N GLY A 114 4.29 14.16 -4.72
CA GLY A 114 5.45 14.80 -4.09
C GLY A 114 6.38 15.45 -5.11
N ASP A 115 7.66 15.34 -4.89
CA ASP A 115 8.70 15.84 -5.80
C ASP A 115 9.74 14.75 -6.08
N ASP A 116 10.84 15.10 -6.74
CA ASP A 116 11.90 14.14 -7.08
C ASP A 116 12.70 13.66 -5.86
N LYS A 117 12.53 14.32 -4.72
CA LYS A 117 13.25 13.97 -3.49
C LYS A 117 12.45 13.07 -2.58
N ASN A 118 11.14 13.25 -2.50
CA ASN A 118 10.28 12.49 -1.60
C ASN A 118 8.84 12.43 -2.11
N PRO A 119 8.25 11.23 -2.24
CA PRO A 119 6.82 11.13 -2.57
C PRO A 119 5.96 11.47 -1.36
N ASN A 120 4.67 11.72 -1.59
CA ASN A 120 3.71 11.95 -0.52
C ASN A 120 3.42 10.67 0.27
N TRP A 121 3.43 9.53 -0.40
CA TRP A 121 3.38 8.18 0.20
C TRP A 121 3.91 7.17 -0.80
N VAL A 122 4.05 5.92 -0.34
CA VAL A 122 4.49 4.80 -1.19
C VAL A 122 3.36 3.79 -1.30
N HIS A 123 2.95 3.49 -2.52
CA HIS A 123 2.05 2.39 -2.82
C HIS A 123 2.87 1.17 -3.19
N VAL A 124 2.58 0.02 -2.61
CA VAL A 124 3.26 -1.23 -2.95
C VAL A 124 2.28 -2.39 -2.97
N SER A 125 2.45 -3.30 -3.93
CA SER A 125 1.61 -4.49 -4.07
C SER A 125 2.47 -5.75 -4.14
N TYR A 126 1.84 -6.87 -3.82
CA TYR A 126 2.45 -8.19 -3.87
C TYR A 126 1.41 -9.20 -4.30
N VAL A 127 1.67 -9.99 -5.32
CA VAL A 127 0.75 -11.01 -5.82
C VAL A 127 1.24 -12.39 -5.41
N SER A 128 2.35 -12.83 -5.99
CA SER A 128 3.03 -14.08 -5.67
C SER A 128 4.44 -14.01 -6.20
N GLU A 129 5.30 -14.91 -5.72
CA GLU A 129 6.69 -14.97 -6.15
C GLU A 129 6.82 -15.08 -7.68
N ASP A 130 5.94 -15.86 -8.32
CA ASP A 130 5.98 -16.09 -9.77
C ASP A 130 5.29 -14.99 -10.59
N GLU A 131 4.35 -14.27 -10.02
CA GLU A 131 3.52 -13.30 -10.74
C GLU A 131 3.94 -11.85 -10.53
N ASN A 132 4.82 -11.58 -9.57
CA ASN A 132 5.30 -10.24 -9.28
C ASN A 132 6.09 -9.66 -10.45
N ARG A 133 5.77 -8.42 -10.83
CA ARG A 133 6.39 -7.74 -11.98
C ARG A 133 7.60 -6.89 -11.60
N ASN A 134 7.80 -6.59 -10.32
CA ASN A 134 8.83 -5.65 -9.82
C ASN A 134 8.79 -4.31 -10.56
N ARG A 135 7.59 -3.84 -10.84
CA ARG A 135 7.35 -2.65 -11.66
C ARG A 135 7.34 -1.39 -10.80
N CYS A 136 8.15 -0.41 -11.17
CA CYS A 136 8.23 0.88 -10.47
C CYS A 136 7.61 1.99 -11.32
N LEU A 137 6.68 2.73 -10.70
CA LEU A 137 5.98 3.84 -11.34
C LEU A 137 6.09 5.10 -10.50
N LYS A 138 5.89 6.24 -11.14
CA LYS A 138 5.71 7.54 -10.50
C LYS A 138 4.33 8.08 -10.90
N ALA A 139 3.53 8.46 -9.90
CA ALA A 139 2.25 9.12 -10.13
C ALA A 139 2.44 10.64 -10.09
N TYR A 140 1.85 11.34 -11.02
CA TYR A 140 1.93 12.80 -11.10
C TYR A 140 0.62 13.39 -11.64
N LYS A 141 0.43 14.68 -11.40
CA LYS A 141 -0.74 15.41 -11.94
C LYS A 141 -0.35 16.11 -13.23
N ASP A 142 -1.19 15.95 -14.25
CA ASP A 142 -1.10 16.68 -15.50
C ASP A 142 -2.48 17.23 -15.84
N LYS A 143 -2.63 18.56 -15.81
CA LYS A 143 -3.89 19.26 -16.05
C LYS A 143 -5.03 18.72 -15.17
N GLY A 144 -4.72 18.47 -13.89
CA GLY A 144 -5.69 17.96 -12.91
C GLY A 144 -5.98 16.46 -12.99
N LYS A 145 -5.37 15.75 -13.92
CA LYS A 145 -5.53 14.29 -14.06
C LYS A 145 -4.30 13.57 -13.53
N THR A 146 -4.53 12.43 -12.85
CA THR A 146 -3.44 11.58 -12.39
C THR A 146 -2.92 10.75 -13.56
N LYS A 147 -1.61 10.81 -13.76
CA LYS A 147 -0.91 10.02 -14.77
C LYS A 147 0.24 9.25 -14.11
N TYR A 148 0.67 8.20 -14.76
CA TYR A 148 1.73 7.32 -14.29
C TYR A 148 2.82 7.20 -15.34
N MET A 149 4.08 7.19 -14.87
CA MET A 149 5.22 6.91 -15.74
C MET A 149 6.08 5.82 -15.14
N VAL A 150 6.67 4.99 -15.98
CA VAL A 150 7.63 3.96 -15.52
C VAL A 150 8.95 4.64 -15.18
N ILE A 151 9.49 4.29 -14.03
CA ILE A 151 10.77 4.84 -13.58
C ILE A 151 11.79 3.76 -13.23
#